data_88f25b1c4a9a20ecbae16f9c9c74479e
#
_entry.id   88f25b1c4a9a20ecbae16f9c9c74479e
#
_cell.length_a   1.000
_cell.length_b   1.000
_cell.length_c   1.000
_cell.angle_alpha   90.00
_cell.angle_beta   90.00
_cell.angle_gamma   90.00
#
_symmetry.space_group_name_H-M   'P 1'
#
loop_
_entity.id
_entity.type
_entity.pdbx_description
1 polymer ?
#
loop_
_entity_poly.entity_id
_entity_poly.type
_entity_poly.pdbx_seq_one_letter_code
_entity_poly.pdbx_strand_id
1 'polypeptide(L)'
;MDQDEKVTEALWASKSANAQLSYYLSHQLGFPTYRNTEVEYFPVGEDKFASMIKELEKAEKFIFMEYFIVEEGIMWDTILEILKRKVNEGVEVRFMYDGMCAFDLLPYSYPKKLQKFGIKCKMSNKIRPFVSTIQNNRDHRKICVIDGQTGYVGCLLYTSDAADDR
;
A
#
# COMPACT_ATOMS: atom_id res chain seq x y z
N MET A 1 7.26 16.39 5.47
CA MET A 1 7.87 16.64 4.15
C MET A 1 7.47 18.05 3.80
N ASP A 2 8.40 18.97 3.77
CA ASP A 2 8.09 20.36 3.46
C ASP A 2 7.75 20.44 1.97
N GLN A 3 6.67 21.15 1.67
CA GLN A 3 6.25 21.43 0.31
C GLN A 3 7.32 22.34 -0.34
N ASP A 4 7.90 21.91 -1.46
CA ASP A 4 8.72 22.79 -2.26
C ASP A 4 7.80 23.75 -3.04
N GLU A 5 7.53 24.92 -2.45
CA GLU A 5 6.68 25.95 -3.04
C GLU A 5 7.16 26.34 -4.45
N LYS A 6 8.48 26.32 -4.67
CA LYS A 6 9.07 26.60 -5.99
C LYS A 6 8.61 25.66 -7.09
N VAL A 7 8.27 24.39 -6.75
CA VAL A 7 7.75 23.45 -7.73
C VAL A 7 6.36 23.86 -8.18
N THR A 8 5.49 24.23 -7.23
CA THR A 8 4.13 24.68 -7.51
C THR A 8 4.14 25.99 -8.29
N GLU A 9 4.99 26.95 -7.89
CA GLU A 9 5.17 28.23 -8.60
C GLU A 9 5.67 28.03 -10.03
N ALA A 10 6.66 27.18 -10.24
CA ALA A 10 7.18 26.88 -11.58
C ALA A 10 6.13 26.21 -12.48
N LEU A 11 5.31 25.30 -11.92
CA LEU A 11 4.21 24.70 -12.65
C LEU A 11 3.14 25.75 -13.00
N TRP A 12 2.82 26.62 -12.05
CA TRP A 12 1.86 27.72 -12.28
C TRP A 12 2.34 28.66 -13.38
N ALA A 13 3.61 29.05 -13.34
CA ALA A 13 4.23 29.91 -14.36
C ALA A 13 4.23 29.26 -15.76
N SER A 14 4.22 27.94 -15.84
CA SER A 14 4.18 27.21 -17.12
C SER A 14 2.85 27.35 -17.88
N LYS A 15 1.79 27.83 -17.22
CA LYS A 15 0.42 27.95 -17.74
C LYS A 15 -0.11 26.64 -18.36
N SER A 16 0.41 25.51 -17.92
CA SER A 16 -0.05 24.19 -18.40
C SER A 16 -1.49 23.91 -17.95
N ALA A 17 -2.18 23.05 -18.67
CA ALA A 17 -3.55 22.63 -18.32
C ALA A 17 -3.63 22.03 -16.90
N ASN A 18 -2.56 21.46 -16.42
CA ASN A 18 -2.48 20.85 -15.10
C ASN A 18 -2.12 21.83 -13.97
N ALA A 19 -1.71 23.05 -14.30
CA ALA A 19 -1.28 24.03 -13.30
C ALA A 19 -2.39 24.41 -12.32
N GLN A 20 -3.61 24.64 -12.82
CA GLN A 20 -4.77 24.97 -11.99
C GLN A 20 -5.16 23.81 -11.06
N LEU A 21 -5.16 22.58 -11.59
CA LEU A 21 -5.46 21.39 -10.80
C LEU A 21 -4.41 21.17 -9.72
N SER A 22 -3.13 21.29 -10.06
CA SER A 22 -2.03 21.17 -9.11
C SER A 22 -2.10 22.24 -8.00
N TYR A 23 -2.40 23.48 -8.38
CA TYR A 23 -2.61 24.55 -7.41
C TYR A 23 -3.76 24.25 -6.45
N TYR A 24 -4.91 23.82 -6.97
CA TYR A 24 -6.05 23.43 -6.16
C TYR A 24 -5.71 22.28 -5.21
N LEU A 25 -5.08 21.21 -5.71
CA LEU A 25 -4.70 20.05 -4.91
C LEU A 25 -3.73 20.43 -3.79
N SER A 26 -2.74 21.29 -4.08
CA SER A 26 -1.76 21.67 -3.08
C SER A 26 -2.30 22.64 -2.03
N HIS A 27 -3.08 23.67 -2.43
CA HIS A 27 -3.52 24.72 -1.53
C HIS A 27 -4.81 24.42 -0.79
N GLN A 28 -5.73 23.68 -1.43
CA GLN A 28 -7.03 23.38 -0.82
C GLN A 28 -7.07 22.02 -0.14
N LEU A 29 -6.35 21.05 -0.65
CA LEU A 29 -6.41 19.67 -0.17
C LEU A 29 -5.12 19.21 0.52
N GLY A 30 -4.07 20.03 0.52
CA GLY A 30 -2.80 19.70 1.18
C GLY A 30 -1.99 18.61 0.45
N PHE A 31 -2.22 18.38 -0.84
CA PHE A 31 -1.45 17.45 -1.66
C PHE A 31 -0.37 18.20 -2.44
N PRO A 32 0.88 18.23 -1.95
CA PRO A 32 1.95 19.00 -2.58
C PRO A 32 2.33 18.40 -3.95
N THR A 33 2.82 19.29 -4.81
CA THR A 33 3.37 18.91 -6.12
C THR A 33 4.83 18.50 -5.96
N TYR A 34 5.20 17.37 -6.55
CA TYR A 34 6.56 16.84 -6.51
C TYR A 34 7.20 16.83 -7.90
N ARG A 35 8.55 16.89 -7.91
CA ARG A 35 9.38 16.63 -9.09
C ARG A 35 10.14 15.32 -8.90
N ASN A 36 10.83 14.90 -9.96
CA ASN A 36 11.68 13.71 -9.95
C ASN A 36 10.91 12.44 -9.60
N THR A 37 9.67 12.34 -10.08
CA THR A 37 8.83 11.17 -9.94
C THR A 37 8.64 10.53 -11.31
N GLU A 38 9.05 9.27 -11.43
CA GLU A 38 8.73 8.42 -12.57
C GLU A 38 7.50 7.59 -12.24
N VAL A 39 6.61 7.44 -13.22
CA VAL A 39 5.35 6.70 -13.03
C VAL A 39 5.28 5.61 -14.07
N GLU A 40 5.12 4.36 -13.61
CA GLU A 40 4.89 3.20 -14.45
C GLU A 40 3.47 2.69 -14.23
N TYR A 41 2.77 2.39 -15.31
CA TYR A 41 1.42 1.84 -15.27
C TYR A 41 1.44 0.36 -15.66
N PHE A 42 0.86 -0.47 -14.81
CA PHE A 42 0.73 -1.91 -15.03
C PHE A 42 -0.72 -2.23 -15.40
N PRO A 43 -1.01 -2.59 -16.65
CA PRO A 43 -2.38 -2.94 -17.08
C PRO A 43 -2.86 -4.27 -16.49
N VAL A 44 -1.95 -5.14 -16.09
CA VAL A 44 -2.25 -6.45 -15.49
C VAL A 44 -1.52 -6.64 -14.16
N GLY A 45 -2.15 -7.39 -13.26
CA GLY A 45 -1.64 -7.58 -11.90
C GLY A 45 -0.35 -8.39 -11.83
N GLU A 46 -0.15 -9.31 -12.75
CA GLU A 46 1.01 -10.18 -12.85
C GLU A 46 2.29 -9.37 -13.12
N ASP A 47 2.23 -8.39 -14.02
CA ASP A 47 3.37 -7.52 -14.31
C ASP A 47 3.71 -6.64 -13.10
N LYS A 48 2.69 -6.08 -12.44
CA LYS A 48 2.87 -5.34 -11.19
C LYS A 48 3.48 -6.22 -10.11
N PHE A 49 3.00 -7.46 -9.96
CA PHE A 49 3.52 -8.41 -8.99
C PHE A 49 4.99 -8.74 -9.26
N ALA A 50 5.34 -9.04 -10.52
CA ALA A 50 6.72 -9.32 -10.91
C ALA A 50 7.66 -8.12 -10.65
N SER A 51 7.20 -6.90 -10.91
CA SER A 51 7.91 -5.67 -10.58
C SER A 51 8.08 -5.50 -9.08
N MET A 52 7.00 -5.68 -8.31
CA MET A 52 7.02 -5.53 -6.85
C MET A 52 7.96 -6.53 -6.17
N ILE A 53 7.99 -7.80 -6.61
CA ILE A 53 8.93 -8.80 -6.10
C ILE A 53 10.38 -8.32 -6.27
N LYS A 54 10.74 -7.80 -7.46
CA LYS A 54 12.09 -7.28 -7.72
C LYS A 54 12.46 -6.13 -6.79
N GLU A 55 11.52 -5.21 -6.53
CA GLU A 55 11.79 -4.07 -5.65
C GLU A 55 11.83 -4.46 -4.18
N LEU A 56 10.98 -5.40 -3.74
CA LEU A 56 11.03 -5.95 -2.38
C LEU A 56 12.39 -6.62 -2.08
N GLU A 57 12.96 -7.33 -3.07
CA GLU A 57 14.29 -7.95 -2.95
C GLU A 57 15.42 -6.93 -2.79
N LYS A 58 15.27 -5.72 -3.32
CA LYS A 58 16.27 -4.65 -3.22
C LYS A 58 16.16 -3.83 -1.93
N ALA A 59 15.10 -4.01 -1.15
CA ALA A 59 14.87 -3.22 0.06
C ALA A 59 16.05 -3.31 1.05
N GLU A 60 16.51 -2.16 1.53
CA GLU A 60 17.64 -2.04 2.45
C GLU A 60 17.27 -1.43 3.81
N LYS A 61 16.22 -0.62 3.87
CA LYS A 61 15.84 0.15 5.06
C LYS A 61 14.50 -0.26 5.63
N PHE A 62 13.44 -0.14 4.83
CA PHE A 62 12.10 -0.47 5.27
C PHE A 62 11.15 -0.87 4.14
N ILE A 63 10.16 -1.69 4.50
CA ILE A 63 9.02 -2.06 3.66
C ILE A 63 7.76 -1.79 4.47
N PHE A 64 6.89 -0.88 3.99
CA PHE A 64 5.61 -0.57 4.60
C PHE A 64 4.49 -0.96 3.64
N MET A 65 3.61 -1.85 4.10
CA MET A 65 2.51 -2.38 3.29
C MET A 65 1.17 -2.19 4.00
N GLU A 66 0.17 -1.75 3.25
CA GLU A 66 -1.20 -1.58 3.70
C GLU A 66 -2.14 -2.14 2.63
N TYR A 67 -2.93 -3.14 3.00
CA TYR A 67 -3.86 -3.82 2.09
C TYR A 67 -5.23 -3.98 2.72
N PHE A 68 -6.27 -3.90 1.88
CA PHE A 68 -7.65 -4.12 2.31
C PHE A 68 -7.90 -5.59 2.59
N ILE A 69 -7.72 -6.44 1.58
CA ILE A 69 -7.91 -7.89 1.67
C ILE A 69 -6.57 -8.58 1.38
N VAL A 70 -6.28 -9.59 2.17
CA VAL A 70 -5.14 -10.48 1.99
C VAL A 70 -5.59 -11.90 2.25
N GLU A 71 -5.23 -12.79 1.36
CA GLU A 71 -5.51 -14.21 1.43
C GLU A 71 -4.22 -15.01 1.29
N GLU A 72 -4.09 -16.12 2.02
CA GLU A 72 -2.97 -17.04 1.86
C GLU A 72 -3.06 -17.70 0.47
N GLY A 73 -1.95 -17.71 -0.26
CA GLY A 73 -1.84 -18.22 -1.62
C GLY A 73 -0.54 -17.79 -2.28
N ILE A 74 -0.31 -18.20 -3.52
CA ILE A 74 0.99 -18.06 -4.22
C ILE A 74 1.55 -16.65 -4.12
N MET A 75 0.73 -15.62 -4.38
CA MET A 75 1.21 -14.23 -4.37
C MET A 75 1.61 -13.79 -2.96
N TRP A 76 0.72 -13.99 -1.97
CA TRP A 76 1.01 -13.58 -0.60
C TRP A 76 2.15 -14.39 0.00
N ASP A 77 2.18 -15.70 -0.21
CA ASP A 77 3.23 -16.57 0.34
C ASP A 77 4.61 -16.19 -0.22
N THR A 78 4.68 -15.87 -1.53
CA THR A 78 5.92 -15.38 -2.14
C THR A 78 6.38 -14.06 -1.50
N ILE A 79 5.48 -13.09 -1.34
CA ILE A 79 5.79 -11.83 -0.66
C ILE A 79 6.24 -12.10 0.77
N LEU A 80 5.50 -12.92 1.51
CA LEU A 80 5.79 -13.21 2.92
C LEU A 80 7.17 -13.82 3.13
N GLU A 81 7.60 -14.73 2.26
CA GLU A 81 8.95 -15.31 2.32
C GLU A 81 10.03 -14.24 2.10
N ILE A 82 9.82 -13.30 1.18
CA ILE A 82 10.73 -12.17 1.00
C ILE A 82 10.75 -11.30 2.25
N LEU A 83 9.58 -10.94 2.79
CA LEU A 83 9.50 -10.11 4.00
C LEU A 83 10.21 -10.74 5.19
N LYS A 84 10.08 -12.05 5.39
CA LYS A 84 10.81 -12.79 6.45
C LYS A 84 12.32 -12.69 6.27
N ARG A 85 12.80 -12.88 5.05
CA ARG A 85 14.22 -12.79 4.74
C ARG A 85 14.71 -11.36 4.98
N LYS A 86 13.99 -10.34 4.50
CA LYS A 86 14.33 -8.94 4.70
C LYS A 86 14.37 -8.52 6.17
N VAL A 87 13.46 -9.02 6.99
CA VAL A 87 13.54 -8.83 8.46
C VAL A 87 14.83 -9.42 9.03
N ASN A 88 15.24 -10.61 8.60
CA ASN A 88 16.49 -11.23 9.05
C ASN A 88 17.74 -10.45 8.56
N GLU A 89 17.63 -9.73 7.46
CA GLU A 89 18.65 -8.81 6.94
C GLU A 89 18.67 -7.44 7.67
N GLY A 90 17.72 -7.20 8.60
CA GLY A 90 17.64 -5.96 9.38
C GLY A 90 16.71 -4.91 8.80
N VAL A 91 15.99 -5.20 7.72
CA VAL A 91 15.00 -4.29 7.11
C VAL A 91 13.77 -4.20 8.01
N GLU A 92 13.29 -2.97 8.26
CA GLU A 92 12.06 -2.76 9.02
C GLU A 92 10.84 -3.09 8.17
N VAL A 93 10.07 -4.11 8.55
CA VAL A 93 8.84 -4.48 7.86
C VAL A 93 7.61 -4.14 8.71
N ARG A 94 6.73 -3.30 8.15
CA ARG A 94 5.41 -3.00 8.72
C ARG A 94 4.33 -3.45 7.75
N PHE A 95 3.36 -4.17 8.29
CA PHE A 95 2.23 -4.67 7.52
C PHE A 95 0.92 -4.36 8.23
N MET A 96 -0.04 -3.78 7.50
CA MET A 96 -1.39 -3.55 7.98
C MET A 96 -2.41 -4.08 6.99
N TYR A 97 -3.49 -4.67 7.50
CA TYR A 97 -4.60 -5.13 6.69
C TYR A 97 -5.94 -4.89 7.41
N ASP A 98 -7.03 -4.83 6.67
CA ASP A 98 -8.35 -4.59 7.25
C ASP A 98 -8.89 -5.84 7.95
N GLY A 99 -9.63 -5.61 9.02
CA GLY A 99 -10.27 -6.67 9.82
C GLY A 99 -11.31 -7.50 9.08
N MET A 100 -11.71 -7.09 7.85
CA MET A 100 -12.57 -7.88 6.98
C MET A 100 -11.96 -9.26 6.66
N CYS A 101 -10.63 -9.34 6.52
CA CYS A 101 -9.92 -10.60 6.31
C CYS A 101 -10.15 -11.63 7.42
N ALA A 102 -10.50 -11.18 8.61
CA ALA A 102 -10.71 -12.09 9.74
C ALA A 102 -12.06 -12.85 9.71
N PHE A 103 -12.92 -12.57 8.72
CA PHE A 103 -14.17 -13.31 8.56
C PHE A 103 -13.92 -14.71 8.01
N ASP A 104 -13.21 -14.81 6.87
CA ASP A 104 -13.06 -16.07 6.18
C ASP A 104 -11.63 -16.37 5.70
N LEU A 105 -10.76 -15.36 5.62
CA LEU A 105 -9.48 -15.49 4.93
C LEU A 105 -8.30 -15.70 5.87
N LEU A 106 -8.26 -15.00 7.00
CA LEU A 106 -7.13 -15.03 7.93
C LEU A 106 -7.59 -15.14 9.38
N PRO A 107 -6.95 -15.99 10.20
CA PRO A 107 -7.34 -16.12 11.61
C PRO A 107 -7.05 -14.82 12.39
N TYR A 108 -7.84 -14.53 13.41
CA TYR A 108 -7.64 -13.37 14.32
C TYR A 108 -6.23 -13.30 14.92
N SER A 109 -5.57 -14.44 15.04
CA SER A 109 -4.21 -14.55 15.56
C SER A 109 -3.13 -14.24 14.51
N TYR A 110 -3.49 -13.99 13.27
CA TYR A 110 -2.55 -13.80 12.16
C TYR A 110 -1.50 -12.70 12.40
N PRO A 111 -1.83 -11.53 12.98
CA PRO A 111 -0.82 -10.55 13.32
C PRO A 111 0.24 -11.11 14.29
N LYS A 112 -0.17 -11.94 15.26
CA LYS A 112 0.78 -12.60 16.17
C LYS A 112 1.66 -13.62 15.46
N LYS A 113 1.13 -14.31 14.43
CA LYS A 113 1.92 -15.21 13.56
C LYS A 113 3.02 -14.43 12.85
N LEU A 114 2.70 -13.29 12.24
CA LEU A 114 3.67 -12.45 11.53
C LEU A 114 4.69 -11.79 12.47
N GLN A 115 4.25 -11.36 13.66
CA GLN A 115 5.14 -10.78 14.66
C GLN A 115 6.23 -11.76 15.14
N LYS A 116 5.97 -13.07 15.13
CA LYS A 116 6.98 -14.07 15.43
C LYS A 116 8.13 -14.10 14.42
N PHE A 117 7.89 -13.64 13.20
CA PHE A 117 8.92 -13.46 12.16
C PHE A 117 9.58 -12.08 12.20
N GLY A 118 9.26 -11.25 13.21
CA GLY A 118 9.77 -9.88 13.31
C GLY A 118 9.02 -8.84 12.48
N ILE A 119 7.96 -9.23 11.76
CA ILE A 119 7.13 -8.31 10.98
C ILE A 119 6.18 -7.55 11.91
N LYS A 120 6.25 -6.22 11.94
CA LYS A 120 5.36 -5.37 12.73
C LYS A 120 3.96 -5.34 12.08
N CYS A 121 3.12 -6.29 12.43
CA CYS A 121 1.79 -6.45 11.84
C CYS A 121 0.67 -5.92 12.72
N LYS A 122 -0.31 -5.24 12.10
CA LYS A 122 -1.57 -4.80 12.73
C LYS A 122 -2.77 -5.13 11.84
N MET A 123 -3.88 -5.49 12.48
CA MET A 123 -5.20 -5.55 11.88
C MET A 123 -5.94 -4.26 12.22
N SER A 124 -6.34 -3.48 11.21
CA SER A 124 -7.18 -2.28 11.36
C SER A 124 -8.66 -2.67 11.43
N ASN A 125 -9.51 -1.77 11.90
CA ASN A 125 -10.98 -1.89 11.87
C ASN A 125 -11.51 -3.28 12.28
N LYS A 126 -11.02 -3.79 13.40
CA LYS A 126 -11.44 -5.11 13.93
C LYS A 126 -12.96 -5.18 14.05
N ILE A 127 -13.55 -6.18 13.43
CA ILE A 127 -15.00 -6.41 13.53
C ILE A 127 -15.31 -6.95 14.91
N ARG A 128 -16.19 -6.24 15.61
CA ARG A 128 -16.76 -6.69 16.91
C ARG A 128 -18.20 -7.07 16.66
N PRO A 129 -18.58 -8.34 16.81
CA PRO A 129 -19.98 -8.73 16.74
C PRO A 129 -20.82 -7.88 17.71
N PHE A 130 -21.94 -7.36 17.27
CA PHE A 130 -22.98 -6.66 18.06
C PHE A 130 -22.77 -5.17 18.43
N VAL A 131 -21.79 -4.44 17.96
CA VAL A 131 -21.57 -3.12 18.58
C VAL A 131 -21.60 -1.92 17.65
N SER A 132 -21.91 -1.92 16.36
CA SER A 132 -22.05 -0.61 15.71
C SER A 132 -22.19 -0.59 14.18
N THR A 133 -23.00 0.36 13.68
CA THR A 133 -23.05 0.82 12.28
C THR A 133 -21.74 1.45 11.76
N ILE A 134 -20.79 1.75 12.61
CA ILE A 134 -19.44 2.25 12.29
C ILE A 134 -18.59 1.19 11.55
N GLN A 135 -19.04 -0.04 11.48
CA GLN A 135 -18.33 -1.15 10.82
C GLN A 135 -18.15 -0.98 9.31
N ASN A 136 -18.83 -0.01 8.69
CA ASN A 136 -18.73 0.26 7.24
C ASN A 136 -17.53 1.14 6.86
N ASN A 137 -16.84 1.75 7.83
CA ASN A 137 -15.61 2.51 7.54
C ASN A 137 -14.45 1.53 7.36
N ARG A 138 -14.18 1.15 6.10
CA ARG A 138 -13.12 0.23 5.74
C ARG A 138 -11.94 0.96 5.13
N ASP A 139 -10.75 0.45 5.42
CA ASP A 139 -9.53 0.94 4.77
C ASP A 139 -9.31 0.19 3.45
N HIS A 140 -9.75 0.79 2.36
CA HIS A 140 -9.67 0.20 1.02
C HIS A 140 -8.35 0.51 0.30
N ARG A 141 -7.35 1.01 1.00
CA ARG A 141 -6.04 1.32 0.42
C ARG A 141 -5.25 0.04 0.12
N LYS A 142 -4.47 0.07 -0.95
CA LYS A 142 -3.52 -0.95 -1.36
C LYS A 142 -2.22 -0.25 -1.70
N ILE A 143 -1.34 -0.18 -0.72
CA ILE A 143 -0.10 0.60 -0.77
C ILE A 143 1.06 -0.28 -0.35
N CYS A 144 2.16 -0.20 -1.10
CA CYS A 144 3.45 -0.72 -0.67
C CYS A 144 4.50 0.36 -0.89
N VAL A 145 5.25 0.70 0.14
CA VAL A 145 6.35 1.68 0.08
C VAL A 145 7.63 0.98 0.48
N ILE A 146 8.64 1.11 -0.36
CA ILE A 146 9.95 0.49 -0.19
C ILE A 146 11.00 1.60 -0.14
N ASP A 147 11.71 1.69 0.98
CA ASP A 147 12.80 2.62 1.26
C ASP A 147 12.48 4.11 1.05
N GLY A 148 11.18 4.46 0.85
CA GLY A 148 10.76 5.81 0.50
C GLY A 148 11.10 6.23 -0.94
N GLN A 149 11.55 5.29 -1.77
CA GLN A 149 11.94 5.50 -3.16
C GLN A 149 10.92 4.91 -4.13
N THR A 150 10.43 3.70 -3.86
CA THR A 150 9.45 3.02 -4.71
C THR A 150 8.13 2.92 -3.98
N GLY A 151 7.04 3.31 -4.66
CA GLY A 151 5.68 3.21 -4.15
C GLY A 151 4.75 2.50 -5.12
N TYR A 152 4.08 1.45 -4.66
CA TYR A 152 3.03 0.78 -5.41
C TYR A 152 1.67 1.16 -4.84
N VAL A 153 0.74 1.55 -5.72
CA VAL A 153 -0.66 1.80 -5.38
C VAL A 153 -1.58 0.99 -6.30
N GLY A 154 -2.81 0.76 -5.86
CA GLY A 154 -3.80 0.03 -6.65
C GLY A 154 -3.92 -1.44 -6.27
N CYS A 155 -4.84 -2.16 -6.91
CA CYS A 155 -5.22 -3.52 -6.55
C CYS A 155 -4.17 -4.54 -7.01
N LEU A 156 -3.84 -5.51 -6.13
CA LEU A 156 -3.19 -6.77 -6.49
C LEU A 156 -4.19 -7.94 -6.53
N LEU A 157 -5.46 -7.64 -6.19
CA LEU A 157 -6.54 -8.61 -6.26
C LEU A 157 -6.81 -8.93 -7.72
N TYR A 158 -6.22 -9.97 -8.17
CA TYR A 158 -6.49 -10.56 -9.46
C TYR A 158 -6.97 -11.97 -9.23
N THR A 159 -8.12 -12.26 -9.70
CA THR A 159 -8.65 -13.53 -10.18
C THR A 159 -9.99 -13.98 -9.64
N SER A 160 -10.40 -13.67 -8.42
CA SER A 160 -11.74 -14.09 -7.98
C SER A 160 -12.73 -12.96 -7.76
N ASP A 161 -12.26 -11.77 -7.39
CA ASP A 161 -13.13 -10.68 -6.91
C ASP A 161 -13.51 -9.65 -7.98
N ALA A 162 -12.78 -9.55 -9.07
CA ALA A 162 -13.11 -8.62 -10.16
C ALA A 162 -14.37 -9.06 -10.96
N ALA A 163 -14.83 -10.29 -10.74
CA ALA A 163 -16.04 -10.82 -11.35
C ALA A 163 -17.29 -10.61 -10.49
N ASP A 164 -17.15 -10.37 -9.19
CA ASP A 164 -18.28 -10.19 -8.25
C ASP A 164 -18.71 -8.70 -8.09
N ASP A 165 -17.93 -7.74 -8.57
CA ASP A 165 -18.27 -6.32 -8.58
C ASP A 165 -19.13 -5.90 -9.82
N ARG A 166 -19.88 -6.82 -10.40
CA ARG A 166 -20.83 -6.56 -11.48
C ARG A 166 -22.27 -6.56 -11.01
#